data_9ee34c60250addc8cfd10b027a756bd9
#
_entry.id   9ee34c60250addc8cfd10b027a756bd9
#
_cell.length_a   1.000
_cell.length_b   1.000
_cell.length_c   1.000
_cell.angle_alpha   90.00
_cell.angle_beta   90.00
_cell.angle_gamma   90.00
#
_symmetry.space_group_name_H-M   'P 1'
#
loop_
_entity.id
_entity.type
_entity.pdbx_description
1 polymer ?
#
loop_
_entity_poly.entity_id
_entity_poly.type
_entity_poly.pdbx_seq_one_letter_code
_entity_poly.pdbx_strand_id
1 'polypeptide(L)'
;IHYGQNLENGYTIIGYRQSVHDYSHVVFPPSPSPGDAYDCEVCHTGGTPTEDFPMLADPAPGVVCDGSGKSDVNIMWGDVGSMEIRIDSPTGQLFAKYPGEGSQQTVKWVGEGQSFFLLNAGGEELQELEVTNSVLGCADNPPGTFRGEASVDHTAWMTRPSRMACGSCHDDIDFEAGEGHPAQQNDDNCGLCHQPDSGNEYDASVNGAHQLFYKSAQLGGFYVDVVSIEDTDPGDSPLVTFKMFDKSGPIMTSEINRLRFSIQGPNEDFSYRVEETATNGLVQDGDNWTYRFAAKLPMDAMGSYTLGVEGRLDAAIDVGEDEPFEDEDQMETFSVAFAVTGDSVMPRRKIVEDYKCENCHSRLSLHGDNRQNATDYCQTCHSPDATDAAVRPADAGEPQSIDFRYMVHKIHRGAELETGYTVYGYRSSFHDYSEVHYVGELSNCEGCHVDD
;
A
#
# COMPACT_ATOMS: atom_id res chain seq x y z
N ILE A 1 -22.13 8.72 -0.88
CA ILE A 1 -21.28 9.39 -1.87
C ILE A 1 -20.09 8.50 -2.21
N HIS A 2 -19.31 8.05 -1.22
CA HIS A 2 -18.08 7.29 -1.47
C HIS A 2 -18.33 5.92 -2.13
N TYR A 3 -19.46 5.30 -1.88
CA TYR A 3 -19.83 4.03 -2.50
C TYR A 3 -20.44 4.20 -3.92
N GLY A 4 -20.77 5.43 -4.30
CA GLY A 4 -21.25 5.93 -5.57
C GLY A 4 -21.71 4.90 -6.59
N GLN A 5 -20.84 4.54 -7.52
CA GLN A 5 -21.14 3.59 -8.60
C GLN A 5 -21.46 2.16 -8.13
N ASN A 6 -21.10 1.79 -6.90
CA ASN A 6 -21.34 0.46 -6.36
C ASN A 6 -22.69 0.36 -5.64
N LEU A 7 -23.46 1.44 -5.52
CA LEU A 7 -24.81 1.42 -4.99
C LEU A 7 -25.77 0.83 -6.04
N GLU A 8 -26.60 -0.14 -5.65
CA GLU A 8 -27.58 -0.77 -6.52
C GLU A 8 -28.68 0.21 -6.95
N ASN A 9 -29.11 1.07 -6.02
CA ASN A 9 -30.18 2.06 -6.25
C ASN A 9 -29.65 3.45 -6.59
N GLY A 10 -28.32 3.64 -6.61
CA GLY A 10 -27.69 4.93 -6.83
C GLY A 10 -27.93 5.92 -5.68
N TYR A 11 -27.36 7.13 -5.78
CA TYR A 11 -27.56 8.16 -4.78
C TYR A 11 -27.65 9.55 -5.41
N THR A 12 -28.82 10.18 -5.28
CA THR A 12 -29.10 11.51 -5.83
C THR A 12 -29.59 12.45 -4.75
N ILE A 13 -28.97 13.61 -4.63
CA ILE A 13 -29.39 14.67 -3.70
C ILE A 13 -30.00 15.84 -4.47
N ILE A 14 -31.16 16.33 -3.97
CA ILE A 14 -31.74 17.58 -4.44
C ILE A 14 -31.26 18.72 -3.53
N GLY A 15 -30.43 19.59 -4.07
CA GLY A 15 -29.84 20.71 -3.34
C GLY A 15 -30.63 22.00 -3.45
N TYR A 16 -29.96 23.13 -3.08
CA TYR A 16 -30.53 24.47 -3.13
C TYR A 16 -31.02 24.82 -4.56
N ARG A 17 -32.20 25.45 -4.66
CA ARG A 17 -32.88 25.77 -5.93
C ARG A 17 -33.17 24.56 -6.82
N GLN A 18 -33.41 23.40 -6.19
CA GLN A 18 -33.70 22.13 -6.89
C GLN A 18 -32.54 21.65 -7.80
N SER A 19 -31.31 22.04 -7.49
CA SER A 19 -30.14 21.46 -8.15
C SER A 19 -30.09 19.97 -7.89
N VAL A 20 -29.89 19.17 -8.92
CA VAL A 20 -29.78 17.70 -8.84
C VAL A 20 -28.30 17.36 -8.80
N HIS A 21 -27.89 16.63 -7.76
CA HIS A 21 -26.55 16.10 -7.62
C HIS A 21 -26.65 14.58 -7.61
N ASP A 22 -26.25 13.97 -8.70
CA ASP A 22 -26.23 12.53 -8.87
C ASP A 22 -24.83 12.01 -8.57
N TYR A 23 -24.73 11.12 -7.59
CA TYR A 23 -23.48 10.50 -7.15
C TYR A 23 -23.35 9.05 -7.61
N SER A 24 -24.30 8.54 -8.40
CA SER A 24 -24.33 7.14 -8.88
C SER A 24 -23.13 6.78 -9.76
N HIS A 25 -22.42 7.77 -10.29
CA HIS A 25 -21.25 7.58 -11.13
C HIS A 25 -19.93 7.94 -10.42
N VAL A 26 -20.00 8.29 -9.13
CA VAL A 26 -18.78 8.58 -8.37
C VAL A 26 -17.99 7.29 -8.19
N VAL A 27 -16.79 7.29 -8.72
CA VAL A 27 -15.79 6.25 -8.49
C VAL A 27 -14.95 6.70 -7.31
N PHE A 28 -15.15 6.10 -6.17
CA PHE A 28 -14.21 6.25 -5.05
C PHE A 28 -12.88 5.67 -5.51
N PRO A 29 -11.71 6.24 -5.11
CA PRO A 29 -10.43 5.75 -5.60
C PRO A 29 -10.43 4.23 -5.57
N PRO A 30 -10.45 3.55 -6.73
CA PRO A 30 -10.51 2.12 -6.71
C PRO A 30 -9.21 1.64 -6.14
N SER A 31 -9.28 0.94 -5.08
CA SER A 31 -8.40 -0.18 -4.96
C SER A 31 -8.88 -1.22 -5.99
N PRO A 32 -7.97 -1.93 -6.62
CA PRO A 32 -8.33 -2.91 -7.63
C PRO A 32 -9.04 -4.14 -7.06
N SER A 33 -9.07 -4.30 -5.77
CA SER A 33 -9.78 -5.38 -5.10
C SER A 33 -11.20 -4.96 -4.70
N PRO A 34 -12.22 -5.78 -4.99
CA PRO A 34 -13.62 -5.44 -4.70
C PRO A 34 -13.94 -5.13 -3.24
N GLY A 35 -13.04 -5.40 -2.31
CA GLY A 35 -13.23 -5.15 -0.88
C GLY A 35 -12.75 -3.79 -0.36
N ASP A 36 -11.96 -3.06 -1.11
CA ASP A 36 -11.23 -1.90 -0.57
C ASP A 36 -12.08 -0.67 -0.28
N ALA A 37 -13.29 -0.60 -0.85
CA ALA A 37 -14.29 0.40 -0.46
C ALA A 37 -14.71 0.28 1.03
N TYR A 38 -14.39 -0.83 1.68
CA TYR A 38 -14.69 -1.12 3.08
C TYR A 38 -13.54 -0.79 4.03
N ASP A 39 -12.37 -0.43 3.50
CA ASP A 39 -11.24 -0.06 4.35
C ASP A 39 -11.48 1.32 4.99
N CYS A 40 -12.38 1.33 5.96
CA CYS A 40 -12.72 2.54 6.71
C CYS A 40 -11.50 3.10 7.46
N GLU A 41 -10.56 2.23 7.81
CA GLU A 41 -9.35 2.59 8.55
C GLU A 41 -8.45 3.52 7.75
N VAL A 42 -8.39 3.41 6.43
CA VAL A 42 -7.59 4.31 5.59
C VAL A 42 -7.92 5.78 5.81
N CYS A 43 -9.20 6.09 6.05
CA CYS A 43 -9.65 7.46 6.29
C CYS A 43 -9.94 7.75 7.76
N HIS A 44 -10.15 6.73 8.57
CA HIS A 44 -10.57 6.82 9.96
C HIS A 44 -9.50 6.40 10.97
N THR A 45 -8.30 6.03 10.52
CA THR A 45 -7.12 5.87 11.37
C THR A 45 -6.21 7.08 11.23
N GLY A 46 -5.41 7.28 12.20
CA GLY A 46 -4.39 8.31 12.22
C GLY A 46 -4.35 9.01 13.56
N GLY A 47 -3.17 9.27 14.05
CA GLY A 47 -2.93 10.04 15.24
C GLY A 47 -1.98 11.18 14.93
N THR A 48 -2.34 12.41 15.24
CA THR A 48 -1.35 13.43 15.53
C THR A 48 -1.01 13.36 17.01
N PRO A 49 0.20 13.76 17.43
CA PRO A 49 0.51 13.95 18.82
C PRO A 49 -0.54 14.87 19.47
N THR A 50 -1.08 14.48 20.60
CA THR A 50 -2.10 15.21 21.37
C THR A 50 -1.54 15.70 22.70
N GLU A 51 -2.30 16.49 23.46
CA GLU A 51 -1.90 16.86 24.83
C GLU A 51 -1.72 15.63 25.74
N ASP A 52 -2.50 14.56 25.52
CA ASP A 52 -2.39 13.30 26.28
C ASP A 52 -1.27 12.38 25.78
N PHE A 53 -0.96 12.45 24.46
CA PHE A 53 0.10 11.67 23.81
C PHE A 53 0.95 12.58 22.93
N PRO A 54 1.81 13.39 23.53
CA PRO A 54 2.56 14.42 22.81
C PRO A 54 3.67 13.89 21.91
N MET A 55 4.01 12.58 21.98
CA MET A 55 5.02 11.94 21.12
C MET A 55 4.52 10.58 20.63
N LEU A 56 4.74 10.30 19.36
CA LEU A 56 4.36 9.07 18.69
C LEU A 56 5.49 8.55 17.80
N ALA A 57 5.51 7.24 17.57
CA ALA A 57 6.35 6.62 16.55
C ALA A 57 5.51 6.16 15.35
N ASP A 58 6.10 6.23 14.16
CA ASP A 58 5.48 5.78 12.93
C ASP A 58 6.54 5.07 12.04
N PRO A 59 6.32 3.80 11.69
CA PRO A 59 5.25 2.91 12.13
C PRO A 59 5.38 2.49 13.61
N ALA A 60 4.26 2.17 14.25
CA ALA A 60 4.21 1.58 15.59
C ALA A 60 3.27 0.35 15.57
N PRO A 61 3.80 -0.89 15.68
CA PRO A 61 5.21 -1.24 15.93
C PRO A 61 6.14 -0.96 14.75
N GLY A 62 7.41 -0.75 15.03
CA GLY A 62 8.45 -0.64 14.01
C GLY A 62 8.58 -1.93 13.20
N VAL A 63 8.74 -1.84 11.88
CA VAL A 63 8.74 -3.00 10.97
C VAL A 63 10.16 -3.49 10.69
N VAL A 64 10.40 -4.81 10.86
CA VAL A 64 11.72 -5.44 10.67
C VAL A 64 11.60 -6.59 9.67
N CYS A 65 11.90 -6.33 8.41
CA CYS A 65 11.76 -7.31 7.34
C CYS A 65 13.05 -8.07 6.97
N ASP A 66 14.20 -7.64 7.47
CA ASP A 66 15.51 -8.18 7.06
C ASP A 66 16.18 -9.06 8.12
N GLY A 67 15.46 -9.42 9.18
CA GLY A 67 15.99 -10.22 10.27
C GLY A 67 17.05 -9.49 11.12
N SER A 68 17.29 -8.19 10.92
CA SER A 68 18.25 -7.41 11.72
C SER A 68 17.81 -7.18 13.16
N GLY A 69 16.52 -7.33 13.45
CA GLY A 69 15.90 -6.95 14.71
C GLY A 69 15.87 -5.42 14.92
N LYS A 70 16.07 -4.65 13.85
CA LYS A 70 16.12 -3.18 13.89
C LYS A 70 15.21 -2.57 12.84
N SER A 71 14.41 -1.61 13.27
CA SER A 71 13.54 -0.81 12.42
C SER A 71 14.04 0.61 12.25
N ASP A 72 13.50 1.31 11.30
CA ASP A 72 13.48 2.75 11.20
C ASP A 72 12.05 3.22 11.48
N VAL A 73 11.93 4.22 12.32
CA VAL A 73 10.67 4.83 12.69
C VAL A 73 10.80 6.35 12.64
N ASN A 74 9.72 7.03 12.28
CA ASN A 74 9.64 8.47 12.39
C ASN A 74 9.09 8.83 13.77
N ILE A 75 9.88 9.46 14.60
CA ILE A 75 9.43 9.96 15.91
C ILE A 75 8.86 11.35 15.71
N MET A 76 7.63 11.54 16.10
CA MET A 76 6.90 12.78 15.95
C MET A 76 6.44 13.32 17.29
N TRP A 77 6.31 14.64 17.37
CA TRP A 77 5.89 15.32 18.57
C TRP A 77 5.04 16.55 18.24
N GLY A 78 4.05 16.80 19.09
CA GLY A 78 3.22 18.00 19.07
C GLY A 78 3.90 19.21 19.66
N ASP A 79 3.25 20.39 19.58
CA ASP A 79 3.74 21.62 20.18
C ASP A 79 3.54 21.60 21.70
N VAL A 80 4.56 21.14 22.41
CA VAL A 80 4.66 21.21 23.88
C VAL A 80 5.66 22.29 24.32
N GLY A 81 5.98 23.22 23.44
CA GLY A 81 6.97 24.27 23.67
C GLY A 81 8.40 23.80 23.39
N SER A 82 9.39 24.45 23.98
CA SER A 82 10.81 24.00 23.85
C SER A 82 11.00 22.67 24.53
N MET A 83 11.54 21.68 23.81
CA MET A 83 11.67 20.31 24.28
C MET A 83 12.97 19.65 23.87
N GLU A 84 13.28 18.54 24.53
CA GLU A 84 14.33 17.58 24.16
C GLU A 84 13.73 16.17 24.09
N ILE A 85 14.12 15.40 23.08
CA ILE A 85 13.87 13.97 23.03
C ILE A 85 15.19 13.24 23.26
N ARG A 86 15.20 12.30 24.20
CA ARG A 86 16.35 11.52 24.57
C ARG A 86 16.11 10.03 24.44
N ILE A 87 17.17 9.26 24.25
CA ILE A 87 17.14 7.82 24.03
C ILE A 87 17.48 7.10 25.33
N ASP A 88 16.77 6.01 25.63
CA ASP A 88 16.95 5.05 26.73
C ASP A 88 16.74 5.61 28.14
N SER A 89 16.84 6.88 28.35
CA SER A 89 16.55 7.49 29.65
C SER A 89 16.42 9.01 29.54
N PRO A 90 15.76 9.68 30.52
CA PRO A 90 15.66 11.15 30.55
C PRO A 90 17.01 11.90 30.53
N THR A 91 18.09 11.21 30.86
CA THR A 91 19.45 11.73 30.81
C THR A 91 20.30 11.10 29.70
N GLY A 92 19.69 10.30 28.86
CA GLY A 92 20.35 9.60 27.77
C GLY A 92 20.82 10.48 26.62
N GLN A 93 21.22 9.85 25.53
CA GLN A 93 21.69 10.58 24.34
C GLN A 93 20.58 11.47 23.77
N LEU A 94 20.92 12.69 23.39
CA LEU A 94 20.01 13.61 22.75
C LEU A 94 19.67 13.08 21.34
N PHE A 95 18.40 12.87 21.07
CA PHE A 95 17.85 12.50 19.75
C PHE A 95 17.42 13.74 18.98
N ALA A 96 16.58 14.58 19.58
CA ALA A 96 16.07 15.79 18.97
C ALA A 96 15.92 16.93 19.98
N LYS A 97 16.00 18.18 19.50
CA LYS A 97 15.76 19.38 20.30
C LYS A 97 15.19 20.47 19.41
N TYR A 98 13.93 20.81 19.64
CA TYR A 98 13.20 21.78 18.82
C TYR A 98 12.28 22.67 19.66
N PRO A 99 11.98 23.91 19.20
CA PRO A 99 10.86 24.67 19.67
C PRO A 99 9.63 24.35 18.81
N GLY A 100 8.58 23.77 19.39
CA GLY A 100 7.32 23.47 18.69
C GLY A 100 7.20 22.04 18.16
N GLU A 101 6.18 21.80 17.35
CA GLU A 101 5.90 20.50 16.74
C GLU A 101 6.96 20.08 15.70
N GLY A 102 7.11 18.79 15.46
CA GLY A 102 8.05 18.28 14.47
C GLY A 102 8.13 16.77 14.40
N SER A 103 9.04 16.30 13.55
CA SER A 103 9.34 14.88 13.42
C SER A 103 10.81 14.65 13.06
N GLN A 104 11.31 13.46 13.37
CA GLN A 104 12.65 13.04 12.98
C GLN A 104 12.72 11.54 12.75
N GLN A 105 13.23 11.16 11.58
CA GLN A 105 13.47 9.77 11.21
C GLN A 105 14.68 9.21 11.97
N THR A 106 14.54 7.97 12.49
CA THR A 106 15.61 7.34 13.27
C THR A 106 16.70 6.69 12.43
N VAL A 107 16.47 6.46 11.16
CA VAL A 107 17.21 5.50 10.34
C VAL A 107 17.24 4.10 11.00
N LYS A 108 17.72 3.07 10.33
CA LYS A 108 17.59 1.67 10.74
C LYS A 108 18.48 1.27 11.93
N TRP A 109 18.15 1.74 13.15
CA TRP A 109 18.89 1.37 14.37
C TRP A 109 17.99 1.05 15.57
N VAL A 110 16.69 1.30 15.51
CA VAL A 110 15.76 1.13 16.64
C VAL A 110 15.52 -0.36 16.88
N GLY A 111 15.97 -0.84 18.03
CA GLY A 111 15.77 -2.22 18.48
C GLY A 111 14.44 -2.41 19.21
N GLU A 112 14.10 -3.67 19.49
CA GLU A 112 12.95 -4.01 20.34
C GLU A 112 13.08 -3.38 21.72
N GLY A 113 12.03 -2.73 22.21
CA GLY A 113 12.01 -2.07 23.52
C GLY A 113 12.84 -0.79 23.61
N GLN A 114 13.22 -0.19 22.46
CA GLN A 114 13.93 1.08 22.46
C GLN A 114 13.02 2.20 22.95
N SER A 115 13.41 2.89 24.02
CA SER A 115 12.63 3.99 24.61
C SER A 115 13.11 5.36 24.15
N PHE A 116 12.15 6.26 23.93
CA PHE A 116 12.35 7.69 23.70
C PHE A 116 11.64 8.47 24.78
N PHE A 117 12.31 9.48 25.34
CA PHE A 117 11.82 10.30 26.44
C PHE A 117 11.65 11.74 25.98
N LEU A 118 10.43 12.22 26.00
CA LEU A 118 10.09 13.61 25.73
C LEU A 118 10.20 14.42 27.01
N LEU A 119 11.04 15.45 27.00
CA LEU A 119 11.28 16.33 28.13
C LEU A 119 10.90 17.77 27.79
N ASN A 120 10.29 18.49 28.74
CA ASN A 120 10.05 19.92 28.58
C ASN A 120 11.36 20.75 28.77
N ALA A 121 11.28 22.05 28.60
CA ALA A 121 12.42 22.96 28.72
C ALA A 121 13.06 22.95 30.12
N GLY A 122 12.37 22.50 31.16
CA GLY A 122 12.86 22.33 32.53
C GLY A 122 13.54 21.00 32.78
N GLY A 123 13.54 20.07 31.80
CA GLY A 123 14.04 18.71 31.93
C GLY A 123 13.08 17.76 32.63
N GLU A 124 11.83 18.14 32.79
CA GLU A 124 10.78 17.26 33.32
C GLU A 124 10.28 16.35 32.19
N GLU A 125 10.11 15.07 32.51
CA GLU A 125 9.58 14.06 31.60
C GLU A 125 8.07 14.27 31.36
N LEU A 126 7.70 14.41 30.09
CA LEU A 126 6.31 14.53 29.67
C LEU A 126 5.76 13.19 29.20
N GLN A 127 6.59 12.39 28.52
CA GLN A 127 6.20 11.08 28.00
C GLN A 127 7.41 10.18 27.79
N GLU A 128 7.25 8.90 28.10
CA GLU A 128 8.10 7.80 27.59
C GLU A 128 7.34 7.11 26.45
N LEU A 129 8.02 6.91 25.33
CA LEU A 129 7.56 6.15 24.18
C LEU A 129 8.47 4.96 23.98
N GLU A 130 7.99 3.76 24.25
CA GLU A 130 8.69 2.51 23.94
C GLU A 130 8.30 2.05 22.54
N VAL A 131 9.31 1.84 21.67
CA VAL A 131 9.11 1.31 20.33
C VAL A 131 9.24 -0.20 20.36
N THR A 132 8.17 -0.91 20.04
CA THR A 132 8.21 -2.35 19.81
C THR A 132 8.43 -2.62 18.32
N ASN A 133 9.09 -3.73 18.01
CA ASN A 133 9.31 -4.15 16.64
C ASN A 133 8.47 -5.37 16.29
N SER A 134 7.99 -5.43 15.07
CA SER A 134 7.19 -6.53 14.56
C SER A 134 7.74 -7.04 13.24
N VAL A 135 7.77 -8.35 13.06
CA VAL A 135 7.97 -8.98 11.75
C VAL A 135 6.64 -9.10 10.98
N LEU A 136 5.53 -8.85 11.65
CA LEU A 136 4.17 -8.96 11.08
C LEU A 136 3.79 -7.78 10.18
N GLY A 137 4.67 -6.83 9.95
CA GLY A 137 4.39 -5.65 9.14
C GLY A 137 5.10 -5.60 7.80
N CYS A 138 5.81 -6.65 7.44
CA CYS A 138 6.62 -6.62 6.21
C CYS A 138 5.79 -6.64 4.93
N ALA A 139 4.52 -7.08 4.98
CA ALA A 139 3.57 -7.03 3.87
C ALA A 139 2.31 -6.21 4.18
N ASP A 140 2.01 -5.96 5.46
CA ASP A 140 0.70 -5.49 5.89
C ASP A 140 0.72 -4.11 6.55
N ASN A 141 1.84 -3.40 6.53
CA ASN A 141 1.88 -2.06 7.09
C ASN A 141 2.25 -1.06 6.02
N PRO A 142 1.28 -0.40 5.40
CA PRO A 142 1.58 0.88 4.78
C PRO A 142 2.18 1.75 5.88
N PRO A 143 3.31 2.44 5.63
CA PRO A 143 3.86 3.41 6.56
C PRO A 143 2.72 4.33 7.00
N GLY A 144 2.58 4.50 8.30
CA GLY A 144 1.42 5.06 8.94
C GLY A 144 0.86 6.26 8.23
N THR A 145 -0.39 6.15 7.85
CA THR A 145 -1.10 7.25 7.20
C THR A 145 -1.35 8.33 8.23
N PHE A 146 -0.47 9.32 8.26
CA PHE A 146 -0.67 10.53 9.04
C PHE A 146 -1.91 11.26 8.60
N ARG A 147 -2.99 11.07 9.30
CA ARG A 147 -4.23 11.79 9.09
C ARG A 147 -4.77 12.28 10.42
N GLY A 148 -4.18 13.33 10.95
CA GLY A 148 -4.75 14.04 12.09
C GLY A 148 -5.24 13.13 13.23
N GLU A 149 -5.74 13.71 14.31
CA GLU A 149 -6.43 12.94 15.36
C GLU A 149 -7.48 12.02 14.76
N ALA A 150 -7.47 10.75 15.19
CA ALA A 150 -8.59 9.87 14.93
C ALA A 150 -9.87 10.60 15.37
N SER A 151 -10.84 10.73 14.47
CA SER A 151 -12.13 11.33 14.83
C SER A 151 -12.64 10.68 16.12
N VAL A 152 -13.20 11.46 17.02
CA VAL A 152 -13.81 10.96 18.26
C VAL A 152 -14.76 9.79 17.98
N ASP A 153 -15.33 9.77 16.80
CA ASP A 153 -16.26 8.75 16.33
C ASP A 153 -15.67 7.79 15.27
N HIS A 154 -14.34 7.69 15.15
CA HIS A 154 -13.70 6.84 14.12
C HIS A 154 -14.12 5.36 14.18
N THR A 155 -14.50 4.85 15.36
CA THR A 155 -15.02 3.49 15.53
C THR A 155 -16.55 3.43 15.43
N ALA A 156 -17.24 4.53 15.17
CA ALA A 156 -18.71 4.56 15.19
C ALA A 156 -19.34 3.67 14.11
N TRP A 157 -18.65 3.47 12.98
CA TRP A 157 -19.07 2.58 11.91
C TRP A 157 -19.26 1.14 12.40
N MET A 158 -18.47 0.67 13.35
CA MET A 158 -18.62 -0.67 13.93
C MET A 158 -19.34 -0.66 15.29
N THR A 159 -19.20 0.41 16.11
CA THR A 159 -19.72 0.43 17.48
C THR A 159 -21.15 0.95 17.59
N ARG A 160 -21.67 1.58 16.54
CA ARG A 160 -23.03 2.17 16.49
C ARG A 160 -23.77 1.71 15.25
N PRO A 161 -24.02 0.39 15.08
CA PRO A 161 -24.72 -0.12 13.90
C PRO A 161 -26.15 0.46 13.86
N SER A 162 -26.56 0.92 12.69
CA SER A 162 -27.91 1.42 12.45
C SER A 162 -28.34 1.14 11.01
N ARG A 163 -29.65 0.99 10.80
CA ARG A 163 -30.21 0.78 9.45
C ARG A 163 -29.80 1.88 8.47
N MET A 164 -29.70 3.13 8.97
CA MET A 164 -29.27 4.25 8.13
C MET A 164 -27.80 4.15 7.76
N ALA A 165 -26.93 3.79 8.70
CA ALA A 165 -25.50 3.67 8.44
C ALA A 165 -25.21 2.47 7.53
N CYS A 166 -25.74 1.30 7.86
CA CYS A 166 -25.54 0.07 7.07
C CYS A 166 -26.17 0.21 5.68
N GLY A 167 -27.41 0.68 5.58
CA GLY A 167 -28.11 0.90 4.31
C GLY A 167 -27.54 2.01 3.44
N SER A 168 -26.52 2.74 3.92
CA SER A 168 -25.79 3.68 3.05
C SER A 168 -24.85 2.96 2.05
N CYS A 169 -24.52 1.70 2.33
CA CYS A 169 -23.72 0.83 1.46
C CYS A 169 -24.50 -0.45 1.06
N HIS A 170 -25.26 -1.01 2.01
CA HIS A 170 -26.15 -2.16 1.81
C HIS A 170 -27.54 -1.68 1.38
N ASP A 171 -27.63 -1.04 0.22
CA ASP A 171 -28.85 -0.39 -0.29
C ASP A 171 -29.83 -1.35 -0.98
N ASP A 172 -29.42 -2.62 -1.12
CA ASP A 172 -30.22 -3.76 -1.54
C ASP A 172 -31.08 -4.37 -0.41
N ILE A 173 -30.88 -3.91 0.85
CA ILE A 173 -31.54 -4.44 2.04
C ILE A 173 -32.71 -3.53 2.45
N ASP A 174 -33.93 -4.09 2.52
CA ASP A 174 -35.06 -3.44 3.20
C ASP A 174 -35.20 -3.95 4.64
N PHE A 175 -34.58 -3.23 5.55
CA PHE A 175 -34.63 -3.55 6.98
C PHE A 175 -36.05 -3.50 7.57
N GLU A 176 -36.96 -2.65 7.07
CA GLU A 176 -38.30 -2.52 7.59
C GLU A 176 -39.22 -3.64 7.09
N ALA A 177 -39.19 -3.92 5.78
CA ALA A 177 -39.94 -5.02 5.19
C ALA A 177 -39.36 -6.39 5.51
N GLY A 178 -38.06 -6.47 5.82
CA GLY A 178 -37.38 -7.74 6.05
C GLY A 178 -36.95 -8.44 4.77
N GLU A 179 -36.62 -7.68 3.74
CA GLU A 179 -36.08 -8.20 2.49
C GLU A 179 -34.53 -8.19 2.57
N GLY A 180 -33.92 -9.35 2.37
CA GLY A 180 -32.48 -9.54 2.50
C GLY A 180 -31.94 -9.62 3.94
N HIS A 181 -32.76 -9.25 4.94
CA HIS A 181 -32.40 -9.23 6.35
C HIS A 181 -33.68 -9.43 7.22
N PRO A 182 -33.60 -10.06 8.41
CA PRO A 182 -34.75 -10.11 9.31
C PRO A 182 -35.28 -8.71 9.64
N ALA A 183 -36.62 -8.53 9.57
CA ALA A 183 -37.25 -7.23 9.74
C ALA A 183 -36.86 -6.53 11.06
N GLN A 184 -36.45 -5.28 10.98
CA GLN A 184 -36.07 -4.42 12.10
C GLN A 184 -36.89 -3.13 12.09
N GLN A 185 -37.64 -2.89 13.16
CA GLN A 185 -38.46 -1.70 13.28
C GLN A 185 -37.69 -0.49 13.84
N ASN A 186 -36.56 -0.73 14.48
CA ASN A 186 -35.64 0.26 15.02
C ASN A 186 -34.21 -0.33 15.07
N ASP A 187 -33.27 0.43 15.60
CA ASP A 187 -31.85 0.04 15.65
C ASP A 187 -31.44 -0.63 16.98
N ASP A 188 -32.38 -0.84 17.92
CA ASP A 188 -32.09 -1.30 19.28
C ASP A 188 -31.46 -2.71 19.35
N ASN A 189 -31.69 -3.53 18.34
CA ASN A 189 -31.26 -4.94 18.33
C ASN A 189 -30.11 -5.23 17.36
N CYS A 190 -29.65 -4.26 16.59
CA CYS A 190 -28.57 -4.48 15.61
C CYS A 190 -27.33 -5.11 16.25
N GLY A 191 -26.87 -4.54 17.37
CA GLY A 191 -25.70 -5.02 18.12
C GLY A 191 -25.86 -6.36 18.82
N LEU A 192 -27.04 -7.00 18.79
CA LEU A 192 -27.22 -8.35 19.34
C LEU A 192 -26.61 -9.42 18.42
N CYS A 193 -26.66 -9.19 17.12
CA CYS A 193 -26.10 -10.08 16.11
C CYS A 193 -24.80 -9.51 15.52
N HIS A 194 -24.76 -8.19 15.31
CA HIS A 194 -23.62 -7.47 14.75
C HIS A 194 -22.82 -6.78 15.87
N GLN A 195 -22.04 -7.57 16.61
CA GLN A 195 -21.09 -7.02 17.57
C GLN A 195 -20.03 -6.18 16.84
N PRO A 196 -19.42 -5.17 17.49
CA PRO A 196 -18.38 -4.37 16.85
C PRO A 196 -17.23 -5.20 16.30
N ASP A 197 -16.71 -6.12 17.12
CA ASP A 197 -15.60 -7.01 16.79
C ASP A 197 -15.71 -8.24 17.70
N SER A 198 -15.61 -9.42 17.11
CA SER A 198 -15.58 -10.70 17.84
C SER A 198 -14.15 -11.21 18.06
N GLY A 199 -13.17 -10.61 17.36
CA GLY A 199 -11.81 -11.12 17.25
C GLY A 199 -11.66 -12.25 16.22
N ASN A 200 -12.70 -12.56 15.44
CA ASN A 200 -12.64 -13.51 14.33
C ASN A 200 -12.82 -12.79 13.01
N GLU A 201 -12.14 -13.26 12.00
CA GLU A 201 -12.30 -12.80 10.62
C GLU A 201 -13.54 -13.46 9.99
N TYR A 202 -14.17 -12.78 9.03
CA TYR A 202 -15.27 -13.27 8.19
C TYR A 202 -16.49 -13.80 8.97
N ASP A 203 -16.76 -13.23 10.14
CA ASP A 203 -17.94 -13.59 10.93
C ASP A 203 -19.02 -12.50 10.86
N ALA A 204 -20.09 -12.65 11.64
CA ALA A 204 -21.20 -11.69 11.67
C ALA A 204 -20.91 -10.40 12.48
N SER A 205 -19.73 -10.28 13.10
CA SER A 205 -19.32 -8.98 13.70
C SER A 205 -19.09 -7.94 12.62
N VAL A 206 -19.21 -6.67 12.95
CA VAL A 206 -19.05 -5.61 11.95
C VAL A 206 -17.62 -5.63 11.39
N ASN A 207 -16.62 -5.71 12.27
CA ASN A 207 -15.22 -5.78 11.83
C ASN A 207 -14.92 -7.06 11.05
N GLY A 208 -15.36 -8.20 11.56
CA GLY A 208 -15.12 -9.49 10.90
C GLY A 208 -15.78 -9.62 9.52
N ALA A 209 -17.01 -9.09 9.35
CA ALA A 209 -17.71 -9.10 8.07
C ALA A 209 -17.07 -8.19 7.01
N HIS A 210 -16.26 -7.19 7.44
CA HIS A 210 -15.54 -6.27 6.55
C HIS A 210 -14.04 -6.58 6.48
N GLN A 211 -13.64 -7.80 6.90
CA GLN A 211 -12.25 -8.24 6.81
C GLN A 211 -11.78 -8.30 5.35
N LEU A 212 -10.70 -7.59 5.06
CA LEU A 212 -10.07 -7.62 3.74
C LEU A 212 -9.20 -8.86 3.60
N PHE A 213 -9.28 -9.54 2.46
CA PHE A 213 -8.53 -10.77 2.21
C PHE A 213 -7.03 -10.59 2.49
N TYR A 214 -6.42 -9.59 1.91
CA TYR A 214 -4.97 -9.36 2.04
C TYR A 214 -4.52 -8.94 3.45
N LYS A 215 -5.47 -8.59 4.34
CA LYS A 215 -5.21 -8.31 5.77
C LYS A 215 -5.51 -9.51 6.66
N SER A 216 -5.92 -10.65 6.12
CA SER A 216 -6.24 -11.83 6.91
C SER A 216 -5.02 -12.35 7.66
N ALA A 217 -5.21 -12.61 8.96
CA ALA A 217 -4.18 -13.26 9.79
C ALA A 217 -3.89 -14.71 9.36
N GLN A 218 -4.77 -15.30 8.55
CA GLN A 218 -4.60 -16.65 8.02
C GLN A 218 -3.57 -16.72 6.89
N LEU A 219 -3.24 -15.58 6.24
CA LEU A 219 -2.22 -15.53 5.20
C LEU A 219 -0.83 -15.77 5.78
N GLY A 220 -0.07 -16.65 5.16
CA GLY A 220 1.33 -16.93 5.50
C GLY A 220 2.28 -15.78 5.16
N GLY A 221 1.91 -14.99 4.17
CA GLY A 221 2.80 -14.03 3.53
C GLY A 221 3.80 -14.70 2.59
N PHE A 222 4.30 -13.94 1.64
CA PHE A 222 5.40 -14.38 0.78
C PHE A 222 6.49 -13.32 0.76
N TYR A 223 7.67 -13.69 1.21
CA TYR A 223 8.80 -12.77 1.32
C TYR A 223 9.98 -13.26 0.52
N VAL A 224 10.64 -12.35 -0.17
CA VAL A 224 11.88 -12.58 -0.90
C VAL A 224 12.94 -11.60 -0.41
N ASP A 225 14.09 -12.12 0.02
CA ASP A 225 15.24 -11.32 0.43
C ASP A 225 16.38 -11.51 -0.56
N VAL A 226 16.76 -10.47 -1.30
CA VAL A 226 17.84 -10.51 -2.29
C VAL A 226 19.18 -10.37 -1.59
N VAL A 227 19.97 -11.44 -1.62
CA VAL A 227 21.28 -11.52 -0.96
C VAL A 227 22.38 -10.91 -1.83
N SER A 228 22.42 -11.24 -3.14
CA SER A 228 23.39 -10.68 -4.07
C SER A 228 22.88 -10.69 -5.52
N ILE A 229 23.45 -9.78 -6.32
CA ILE A 229 23.30 -9.76 -7.77
C ILE A 229 24.71 -9.75 -8.34
N GLU A 230 25.07 -10.81 -9.04
CA GLU A 230 26.43 -11.05 -9.58
C GLU A 230 26.40 -11.17 -11.11
N ASP A 231 27.57 -11.20 -11.75
CA ASP A 231 27.72 -11.27 -13.21
C ASP A 231 26.94 -10.14 -13.90
N THR A 232 27.17 -8.90 -13.45
CA THR A 232 26.45 -7.70 -13.88
C THR A 232 27.22 -6.85 -14.91
N ASP A 233 28.35 -7.31 -15.43
CA ASP A 233 29.10 -6.61 -16.47
C ASP A 233 28.31 -6.55 -17.81
N PRO A 234 28.52 -5.52 -18.65
CA PRO A 234 27.90 -5.42 -19.96
C PRO A 234 28.09 -6.69 -20.79
N GLY A 235 27.00 -7.29 -21.25
CA GLY A 235 26.99 -8.55 -22.01
C GLY A 235 26.89 -9.81 -21.16
N ASP A 236 26.93 -9.72 -19.86
CA ASP A 236 26.73 -10.86 -18.96
C ASP A 236 25.26 -11.15 -18.70
N SER A 237 24.99 -12.33 -18.16
CA SER A 237 23.68 -12.79 -17.70
C SER A 237 23.64 -12.74 -16.17
N PRO A 238 22.96 -11.78 -15.55
CA PRO A 238 22.97 -11.61 -14.10
C PRO A 238 22.52 -12.86 -13.35
N LEU A 239 23.18 -13.13 -12.22
CA LEU A 239 22.83 -14.16 -11.26
C LEU A 239 22.29 -13.51 -10.00
N VAL A 240 21.05 -13.79 -9.66
CA VAL A 240 20.40 -13.32 -8.43
C VAL A 240 20.45 -14.44 -7.40
N THR A 241 20.98 -14.14 -6.22
CA THR A 241 20.94 -15.01 -5.04
C THR A 241 19.99 -14.41 -4.02
N PHE A 242 19.05 -15.21 -3.51
CA PHE A 242 17.98 -14.74 -2.65
C PHE A 242 17.47 -15.83 -1.71
N LYS A 243 16.69 -15.45 -0.70
CA LYS A 243 15.91 -16.33 0.17
C LYS A 243 14.43 -16.15 -0.08
N MET A 244 13.66 -17.18 0.17
CA MET A 244 12.20 -17.18 0.14
C MET A 244 11.67 -17.74 1.44
N PHE A 245 10.71 -17.07 2.04
CA PHE A 245 10.12 -17.48 3.32
C PHE A 245 8.72 -16.90 3.48
N ASP A 246 7.97 -17.51 4.39
CA ASP A 246 6.72 -17.01 4.94
C ASP A 246 6.85 -16.77 6.46
N LYS A 247 5.75 -16.46 7.15
CA LYS A 247 5.69 -16.33 8.62
C LYS A 247 6.11 -17.60 9.36
N SER A 248 6.04 -18.77 8.72
CA SER A 248 6.38 -20.08 9.30
C SER A 248 7.84 -20.45 9.10
N GLY A 249 8.51 -19.84 8.12
CA GLY A 249 9.91 -20.10 7.80
C GLY A 249 10.19 -20.21 6.29
N PRO A 250 11.30 -20.87 5.90
CA PRO A 250 11.66 -21.03 4.49
C PRO A 250 10.62 -21.82 3.71
N ILE A 251 10.22 -21.32 2.54
CA ILE A 251 9.30 -22.01 1.63
C ILE A 251 10.01 -22.74 0.50
N MET A 252 9.33 -23.75 -0.05
CA MET A 252 9.83 -24.57 -1.16
C MET A 252 9.28 -24.08 -2.50
N THR A 253 10.01 -24.33 -3.57
CA THR A 253 9.59 -23.94 -4.94
C THR A 253 8.26 -24.54 -5.38
N SER A 254 7.85 -25.67 -4.79
CA SER A 254 6.56 -26.30 -5.09
C SER A 254 5.35 -25.53 -4.55
N GLU A 255 5.58 -24.58 -3.64
CA GLU A 255 4.56 -23.75 -3.02
C GLU A 255 4.34 -22.45 -3.79
N ILE A 256 5.28 -22.12 -4.71
CA ILE A 256 5.26 -20.86 -5.43
C ILE A 256 4.34 -20.96 -6.65
N ASN A 257 3.26 -20.19 -6.65
CA ASN A 257 2.43 -20.02 -7.83
C ASN A 257 3.17 -19.20 -8.89
N ARG A 258 3.81 -18.10 -8.47
CA ARG A 258 4.50 -17.18 -9.36
C ARG A 258 5.69 -16.52 -8.67
N LEU A 259 6.81 -16.46 -9.38
CA LEU A 259 7.95 -15.60 -9.06
C LEU A 259 8.51 -15.04 -10.35
N ARG A 260 8.65 -13.72 -10.43
CA ARG A 260 9.23 -13.02 -11.57
C ARG A 260 10.31 -12.06 -11.13
N PHE A 261 11.32 -12.00 -11.95
CA PHE A 261 12.36 -10.99 -11.89
C PHE A 261 12.35 -10.13 -13.15
N SER A 262 12.56 -8.85 -12.99
CA SER A 262 12.78 -7.94 -14.10
C SER A 262 14.08 -7.16 -13.90
N ILE A 263 14.80 -6.87 -14.96
CA ILE A 263 15.93 -5.95 -14.95
C ILE A 263 15.61 -4.79 -15.87
N GLN A 264 15.77 -3.61 -15.38
CA GLN A 264 15.59 -2.37 -16.12
C GLN A 264 16.73 -1.39 -15.83
N GLY A 265 17.05 -0.57 -16.83
CA GLY A 265 18.13 0.42 -16.71
C GLY A 265 18.40 1.16 -18.02
N PRO A 266 19.33 2.12 -17.99
CA PRO A 266 19.93 2.69 -16.77
C PRO A 266 18.90 3.37 -15.88
N ASN A 267 19.21 3.57 -14.59
CA ASN A 267 18.26 4.05 -13.58
C ASN A 267 17.74 5.48 -13.81
N GLU A 268 18.35 6.23 -14.71
CA GLU A 268 17.88 7.56 -15.10
C GLU A 268 16.53 7.50 -15.83
N ASP A 269 16.33 6.54 -16.75
CA ASP A 269 15.13 6.52 -17.61
C ASP A 269 14.54 5.13 -17.91
N PHE A 270 15.22 4.03 -17.51
CA PHE A 270 14.76 2.66 -17.77
C PHE A 270 14.51 2.36 -19.27
N SER A 271 15.38 2.82 -20.14
CA SER A 271 15.27 2.60 -21.59
C SER A 271 15.45 1.12 -22.02
N TYR A 272 16.07 0.30 -21.17
CA TYR A 272 16.15 -1.16 -21.32
C TYR A 272 15.28 -1.83 -20.26
N ARG A 273 14.60 -2.90 -20.67
CA ARG A 273 13.84 -3.76 -19.75
C ARG A 273 13.77 -5.19 -20.25
N VAL A 274 13.97 -6.13 -19.35
CA VAL A 274 13.68 -7.56 -19.53
C VAL A 274 12.95 -8.09 -18.31
N GLU A 275 12.02 -9.02 -18.52
CA GLU A 275 11.29 -9.70 -17.44
C GLU A 275 11.31 -11.20 -17.70
N GLU A 276 11.59 -11.99 -16.68
CA GLU A 276 11.64 -13.44 -16.76
C GLU A 276 10.86 -14.08 -15.63
N THR A 277 10.17 -15.20 -15.95
CA THR A 277 9.51 -16.02 -14.94
C THR A 277 10.54 -16.95 -14.33
N ALA A 278 10.87 -16.74 -13.07
CA ALA A 278 11.91 -17.48 -12.37
C ALA A 278 11.45 -18.83 -11.82
N THR A 279 10.15 -19.03 -11.62
CA THR A 279 9.56 -20.20 -10.92
C THR A 279 10.16 -21.55 -11.35
N ASN A 280 10.47 -21.72 -12.64
CA ASN A 280 10.99 -22.99 -13.18
C ASN A 280 12.51 -23.01 -13.36
N GLY A 281 13.23 -21.96 -12.99
CA GLY A 281 14.67 -21.82 -13.20
C GLY A 281 15.49 -21.73 -11.92
N LEU A 282 14.85 -21.97 -10.78
CA LEU A 282 15.47 -21.85 -9.46
C LEU A 282 16.41 -23.00 -9.17
N VAL A 283 17.59 -22.67 -8.63
CA VAL A 283 18.57 -23.65 -8.16
C VAL A 283 18.82 -23.38 -6.68
N GLN A 284 18.68 -24.41 -5.85
CA GLN A 284 18.95 -24.29 -4.42
C GLN A 284 20.46 -24.33 -4.15
N ASP A 285 20.94 -23.43 -3.33
CA ASP A 285 22.32 -23.35 -2.84
C ASP A 285 22.31 -23.11 -1.32
N GLY A 286 22.36 -24.21 -0.58
CA GLY A 286 22.19 -24.17 0.89
C GLY A 286 20.82 -23.66 1.29
N ASP A 287 20.80 -22.58 2.07
CA ASP A 287 19.57 -21.88 2.51
C ASP A 287 19.12 -20.82 1.48
N ASN A 288 19.88 -20.61 0.43
CA ASN A 288 19.58 -19.65 -0.60
C ASN A 288 19.01 -20.34 -1.86
N TRP A 289 18.38 -19.52 -2.69
CA TRP A 289 18.00 -19.85 -4.05
C TRP A 289 18.76 -18.96 -5.00
N THR A 290 19.06 -19.48 -6.19
CA THR A 290 19.68 -18.69 -7.26
C THR A 290 18.85 -18.76 -8.51
N TYR A 291 18.82 -17.64 -9.24
CA TYR A 291 18.23 -17.53 -10.57
C TYR A 291 19.19 -16.80 -11.49
N ARG A 292 19.55 -17.45 -12.60
CA ARG A 292 20.35 -16.83 -13.65
C ARG A 292 19.46 -16.38 -14.79
N PHE A 293 19.50 -15.10 -15.11
CA PHE A 293 18.80 -14.58 -16.28
C PHE A 293 19.25 -15.27 -17.56
N ALA A 294 18.29 -15.62 -18.43
CA ALA A 294 18.56 -16.06 -19.77
C ALA A 294 18.98 -14.89 -20.68
N ALA A 295 18.41 -13.74 -20.43
CA ALA A 295 18.78 -12.50 -21.11
C ALA A 295 20.15 -12.00 -20.63
N LYS A 296 20.83 -11.33 -21.55
CA LYS A 296 22.08 -10.64 -21.28
C LYS A 296 21.87 -9.15 -21.15
N LEU A 297 22.65 -8.52 -20.30
CA LEU A 297 22.71 -7.05 -20.28
C LEU A 297 23.23 -6.53 -21.65
N PRO A 298 22.78 -5.36 -22.09
CA PRO A 298 23.30 -4.73 -23.30
C PRO A 298 24.83 -4.59 -23.25
N MET A 299 25.49 -4.77 -24.39
CA MET A 299 26.95 -4.62 -24.48
C MET A 299 27.43 -3.19 -24.20
N ASP A 300 26.55 -2.23 -24.33
CA ASP A 300 26.75 -0.81 -24.08
C ASP A 300 26.06 -0.33 -22.78
N ALA A 301 25.63 -1.27 -21.92
CA ALA A 301 25.05 -0.96 -20.63
C ALA A 301 26.01 -0.17 -19.76
N MET A 302 25.54 0.88 -19.13
CA MET A 302 26.34 1.78 -18.28
C MET A 302 25.57 2.21 -17.04
N GLY A 303 26.30 2.55 -15.97
CA GLY A 303 25.74 3.08 -14.75
C GLY A 303 25.09 2.02 -13.87
N SER A 304 23.97 2.37 -13.26
CA SER A 304 23.23 1.48 -12.37
C SER A 304 21.93 1.03 -13.00
N TYR A 305 21.54 -0.19 -12.68
CA TYR A 305 20.33 -0.86 -13.12
C TYR A 305 19.51 -1.27 -11.87
N THR A 306 18.29 -1.68 -12.09
CA THR A 306 17.37 -2.09 -11.03
C THR A 306 16.84 -3.48 -11.32
N LEU A 307 16.85 -4.35 -10.31
CA LEU A 307 16.14 -5.62 -10.25
C LEU A 307 14.76 -5.38 -9.65
N GLY A 308 13.70 -5.73 -10.33
CA GLY A 308 12.34 -5.76 -9.76
C GLY A 308 11.94 -7.18 -9.42
N VAL A 309 11.22 -7.35 -8.32
CA VAL A 309 10.78 -8.65 -7.79
C VAL A 309 9.26 -8.63 -7.59
N GLU A 310 8.56 -9.62 -8.16
CA GLU A 310 7.14 -9.87 -7.92
C GLU A 310 6.89 -11.36 -7.72
N GLY A 311 5.97 -11.72 -6.85
CA GLY A 311 5.64 -13.11 -6.59
C GLY A 311 4.36 -13.31 -5.80
N ARG A 312 3.88 -14.55 -5.76
CA ARG A 312 2.70 -14.95 -5.01
C ARG A 312 2.68 -16.44 -4.72
N LEU A 313 1.97 -16.81 -3.68
CA LEU A 313 1.59 -18.17 -3.35
C LEU A 313 0.10 -18.36 -3.60
N ASP A 314 -0.34 -19.60 -3.75
CA ASP A 314 -1.77 -19.92 -3.63
C ASP A 314 -2.15 -19.89 -2.15
N ALA A 315 -3.29 -19.31 -1.82
CA ALA A 315 -3.80 -19.21 -0.45
C ALA A 315 -5.25 -19.66 -0.39
N ALA A 316 -5.59 -20.29 0.72
CA ALA A 316 -6.95 -20.68 1.05
C ALA A 316 -7.25 -20.22 2.47
N ILE A 317 -8.28 -19.41 2.65
CA ILE A 317 -8.69 -18.90 3.96
C ILE A 317 -10.08 -19.39 4.33
N ASP A 318 -10.25 -19.69 5.60
CA ASP A 318 -11.54 -20.06 6.16
C ASP A 318 -12.39 -18.80 6.35
N VAL A 319 -13.47 -18.71 5.58
CA VAL A 319 -14.45 -17.62 5.64
C VAL A 319 -15.73 -18.03 6.36
N GLY A 320 -15.72 -19.17 7.06
CA GLY A 320 -16.87 -19.71 7.78
C GLY A 320 -17.89 -20.44 6.89
N GLU A 321 -17.55 -20.71 5.65
CA GLU A 321 -18.35 -21.51 4.70
C GLU A 321 -17.85 -22.97 4.65
N ASP A 322 -18.60 -23.84 3.96
CA ASP A 322 -18.24 -25.28 3.85
C ASP A 322 -16.93 -25.50 3.09
N GLU A 323 -16.56 -24.60 2.18
CA GLU A 323 -15.29 -24.61 1.44
C GLU A 323 -14.53 -23.31 1.71
N PRO A 324 -13.20 -23.35 1.82
CA PRO A 324 -12.40 -22.17 2.02
C PRO A 324 -12.47 -21.25 0.76
N PHE A 325 -12.31 -19.97 0.98
CA PHE A 325 -12.11 -19.03 -0.10
C PHE A 325 -10.67 -19.15 -0.62
N GLU A 326 -10.53 -19.51 -1.90
CA GLU A 326 -9.23 -19.66 -2.53
C GLU A 326 -8.87 -18.39 -3.29
N ASP A 327 -7.70 -17.85 -3.04
CA ASP A 327 -7.13 -16.68 -3.72
C ASP A 327 -5.59 -16.77 -3.67
N GLU A 328 -4.92 -15.68 -3.86
CA GLU A 328 -3.46 -15.60 -3.96
C GLU A 328 -2.89 -14.71 -2.85
N ASP A 329 -1.90 -15.24 -2.12
CA ASP A 329 -1.11 -14.47 -1.14
C ASP A 329 0.00 -13.74 -1.89
N GLN A 330 -0.21 -12.46 -2.12
CA GLN A 330 0.66 -11.59 -2.92
C GLN A 330 1.80 -11.04 -2.06
N MET A 331 3.03 -11.20 -2.50
CA MET A 331 4.14 -10.48 -1.90
C MET A 331 4.06 -8.98 -2.23
N GLU A 332 4.55 -8.16 -1.33
CA GLU A 332 4.83 -6.77 -1.66
C GLU A 332 5.95 -6.72 -2.71
N THR A 333 5.67 -6.09 -3.85
CA THR A 333 6.67 -5.94 -4.91
C THR A 333 7.70 -4.89 -4.51
N PHE A 334 8.96 -5.15 -4.84
CA PHE A 334 10.04 -4.23 -4.51
C PHE A 334 11.12 -4.22 -5.60
N SER A 335 12.06 -3.32 -5.45
CA SER A 335 13.20 -3.24 -6.35
C SER A 335 14.53 -3.07 -5.63
N VAL A 336 15.59 -3.56 -6.27
CA VAL A 336 16.97 -3.48 -5.77
C VAL A 336 17.87 -2.91 -6.85
N ALA A 337 18.49 -1.77 -6.59
CA ALA A 337 19.45 -1.19 -7.51
C ALA A 337 20.81 -1.91 -7.42
N PHE A 338 21.48 -2.07 -8.56
CA PHE A 338 22.80 -2.64 -8.65
C PHE A 338 23.68 -1.91 -9.69
N ALA A 339 24.99 -1.99 -9.55
CA ALA A 339 25.92 -1.40 -10.50
C ALA A 339 26.18 -2.37 -11.67
N VAL A 340 26.15 -1.82 -12.89
CA VAL A 340 26.61 -2.49 -14.12
C VAL A 340 28.01 -2.00 -14.48
N THR A 341 28.25 -0.70 -14.33
CA THR A 341 29.58 -0.11 -14.46
C THR A 341 29.80 0.93 -13.36
N GLY A 342 31.06 1.05 -12.92
CA GLY A 342 31.43 1.93 -11.83
C GLY A 342 31.36 1.27 -10.46
N ASP A 343 31.86 1.97 -9.44
CA ASP A 343 32.04 1.44 -8.07
C ASP A 343 30.89 1.81 -7.11
N SER A 344 29.88 2.56 -7.59
CA SER A 344 28.77 3.01 -6.76
C SER A 344 27.43 2.69 -7.39
N VAL A 345 26.50 2.23 -6.57
CA VAL A 345 25.10 2.03 -6.96
C VAL A 345 24.38 3.37 -6.82
N MET A 346 23.74 3.78 -7.91
CA MET A 346 22.88 4.97 -7.94
C MET A 346 21.44 4.51 -8.13
N PRO A 347 20.62 4.54 -7.07
CA PRO A 347 19.20 4.23 -7.22
C PRO A 347 18.50 5.26 -8.10
N ARG A 348 17.34 4.88 -8.65
CA ARG A 348 16.48 5.84 -9.33
C ARG A 348 16.03 6.93 -8.34
N ARG A 349 15.91 8.15 -8.83
CA ARG A 349 15.38 9.25 -8.01
C ARG A 349 13.96 8.96 -7.53
N LYS A 350 13.68 9.24 -6.28
CA LYS A 350 12.35 9.14 -5.68
C LYS A 350 11.67 10.51 -5.78
N ILE A 351 10.48 10.57 -6.36
CA ILE A 351 9.72 11.81 -6.59
C ILE A 351 8.40 11.78 -5.81
N VAL A 352 7.89 10.59 -5.56
CA VAL A 352 6.65 10.35 -4.81
C VAL A 352 6.92 9.30 -3.74
N GLU A 353 6.08 9.26 -2.71
CA GLU A 353 6.09 8.23 -1.67
C GLU A 353 4.82 7.39 -1.76
N ASP A 354 4.95 6.07 -1.60
CA ASP A 354 3.83 5.14 -1.71
C ASP A 354 2.73 5.46 -0.70
N TYR A 355 3.09 5.74 0.55
CA TYR A 355 2.15 6.09 1.60
C TYR A 355 1.26 7.31 1.25
N LYS A 356 1.75 8.25 0.42
CA LYS A 356 0.95 9.38 -0.04
C LYS A 356 -0.14 8.96 -1.01
N CYS A 357 0.13 7.95 -1.85
CA CYS A 357 -0.87 7.33 -2.72
C CYS A 357 -1.88 6.54 -1.88
N GLU A 358 -1.41 5.77 -0.93
CA GLU A 358 -2.20 4.92 -0.04
C GLU A 358 -3.07 5.71 0.94
N ASN A 359 -2.78 6.98 1.13
CA ASN A 359 -3.70 7.91 1.78
C ASN A 359 -5.10 7.95 1.16
N CYS A 360 -5.25 7.58 -0.10
CA CYS A 360 -6.53 7.48 -0.80
C CYS A 360 -6.79 6.06 -1.32
N HIS A 361 -5.75 5.32 -1.64
CA HIS A 361 -5.80 4.02 -2.29
C HIS A 361 -5.52 2.87 -1.32
N SER A 362 -5.83 2.92 -0.06
CA SER A 362 -5.64 1.83 0.91
C SER A 362 -4.37 0.98 0.67
N ARG A 363 -4.40 0.20 -0.39
CA ARG A 363 -3.29 -0.56 -0.97
C ARG A 363 -3.32 -0.35 -2.48
N LEU A 364 -2.34 0.37 -3.03
CA LEU A 364 -2.24 0.54 -4.48
C LEU A 364 -1.68 -0.73 -5.12
N SER A 365 -2.55 -1.69 -5.42
CA SER A 365 -2.21 -2.95 -6.05
C SER A 365 -2.97 -3.12 -7.35
N LEU A 366 -2.29 -3.39 -8.45
CA LEU A 366 -2.82 -3.42 -9.80
C LEU A 366 -2.37 -4.67 -10.56
N HIS A 367 -2.88 -4.84 -11.80
CA HIS A 367 -2.59 -6.00 -12.65
C HIS A 367 -3.02 -7.34 -12.04
N GLY A 368 -4.24 -7.38 -11.50
CA GLY A 368 -4.77 -8.55 -10.80
C GLY A 368 -4.03 -8.76 -9.49
N ASP A 369 -3.87 -7.69 -8.74
CA ASP A 369 -3.24 -7.63 -7.42
C ASP A 369 -1.76 -8.03 -7.35
N ASN A 370 -1.10 -8.18 -8.49
CA ASN A 370 0.28 -8.67 -8.54
C ASN A 370 1.34 -7.59 -8.42
N ARG A 371 1.00 -6.30 -8.51
CA ARG A 371 1.96 -5.21 -8.61
C ARG A 371 1.58 -4.04 -7.74
N GLN A 372 2.40 -3.80 -6.79
CA GLN A 372 2.29 -2.76 -5.78
C GLN A 372 3.52 -1.85 -5.86
N ASN A 373 3.64 -0.91 -4.93
CA ASN A 373 4.81 -0.07 -4.75
C ASN A 373 5.07 0.85 -5.95
N ALA A 374 4.32 1.95 -6.00
CA ALA A 374 4.35 2.91 -7.10
C ALA A 374 5.73 3.56 -7.28
N THR A 375 6.44 3.80 -6.18
CA THR A 375 7.73 4.49 -6.21
C THR A 375 8.85 3.62 -6.72
N ASP A 376 8.85 2.35 -6.37
CA ASP A 376 9.98 1.47 -6.64
C ASP A 376 9.69 0.47 -7.76
N TYR A 377 8.45 0.00 -7.90
CA TYR A 377 8.15 -1.08 -8.83
C TYR A 377 7.36 -0.65 -10.07
N CYS A 378 6.27 0.13 -9.94
CA CYS A 378 5.41 0.47 -11.07
C CYS A 378 6.17 1.18 -12.20
N GLN A 379 7.12 2.05 -11.86
CA GLN A 379 7.95 2.77 -12.82
C GLN A 379 8.86 1.87 -13.66
N THR A 380 9.10 0.63 -13.22
CA THR A 380 9.95 -0.33 -13.97
C THR A 380 9.33 -0.73 -15.31
N CYS A 381 7.99 -0.69 -15.40
CA CYS A 381 7.23 -0.97 -16.62
C CYS A 381 6.64 0.30 -17.24
N HIS A 382 6.18 1.22 -16.39
CA HIS A 382 5.65 2.50 -16.81
C HIS A 382 6.78 3.54 -16.95
N SER A 383 7.80 3.17 -17.73
CA SER A 383 8.99 3.98 -17.98
C SER A 383 8.71 5.11 -18.97
N PRO A 384 9.58 6.12 -19.07
CA PRO A 384 9.50 7.12 -20.13
C PRO A 384 9.35 6.46 -21.52
N ASP A 385 8.54 7.08 -22.36
CA ASP A 385 8.19 6.59 -23.71
C ASP A 385 7.34 5.31 -23.78
N ALA A 386 6.94 4.71 -22.64
CA ALA A 386 6.02 3.59 -22.62
C ALA A 386 4.63 4.00 -23.16
N THR A 387 4.09 3.17 -24.05
CA THR A 387 2.75 3.35 -24.64
C THR A 387 1.99 2.03 -24.68
N ASP A 388 0.68 2.12 -24.86
CA ASP A 388 -0.19 0.95 -25.04
C ASP A 388 -0.21 0.39 -26.49
N ALA A 389 0.67 0.86 -27.36
CA ALA A 389 0.73 0.51 -28.78
C ALA A 389 0.73 -1.00 -29.06
N ALA A 390 1.37 -1.78 -28.18
CA ALA A 390 1.49 -3.24 -28.35
C ALA A 390 0.15 -4.00 -28.21
N VAL A 391 -0.82 -3.40 -27.51
CA VAL A 391 -2.12 -4.03 -27.18
C VAL A 391 -3.32 -3.23 -27.67
N ARG A 392 -3.10 -2.01 -28.15
CA ARG A 392 -4.16 -1.14 -28.70
C ARG A 392 -4.65 -1.69 -30.05
N PRO A 393 -5.96 -1.89 -30.25
CA PRO A 393 -6.50 -2.25 -31.57
C PRO A 393 -6.19 -1.18 -32.63
N ALA A 394 -5.93 -1.62 -33.86
CA ALA A 394 -5.50 -0.73 -34.94
C ALA A 394 -6.55 0.34 -35.32
N ASP A 395 -7.82 0.12 -35.00
CA ASP A 395 -8.96 1.02 -35.24
C ASP A 395 -9.28 1.91 -34.03
N ALA A 396 -8.56 1.74 -32.93
CA ALA A 396 -8.79 2.50 -31.68
C ALA A 396 -8.03 3.84 -31.59
N GLY A 397 -7.50 4.32 -32.73
CA GLY A 397 -6.76 5.59 -32.80
C GLY A 397 -5.30 5.47 -32.35
N GLU A 398 -4.68 6.64 -32.16
CA GLU A 398 -3.25 6.72 -31.81
C GLU A 398 -2.95 6.13 -30.44
N PRO A 399 -1.78 5.47 -30.28
CA PRO A 399 -1.35 4.97 -28.98
C PRO A 399 -1.30 6.05 -27.93
N GLN A 400 -1.69 5.68 -26.72
CA GLN A 400 -1.62 6.56 -25.55
C GLN A 400 -0.38 6.25 -24.71
N SER A 401 0.21 7.30 -24.14
CA SER A 401 1.32 7.14 -23.22
C SER A 401 0.85 6.50 -21.92
N ILE A 402 1.59 5.50 -21.49
CA ILE A 402 1.48 4.87 -20.16
C ILE A 402 2.74 5.12 -19.32
N ASP A 403 3.56 6.12 -19.67
CA ASP A 403 4.60 6.67 -18.80
C ASP A 403 3.96 7.03 -17.45
N PHE A 404 4.54 6.55 -16.35
CA PHE A 404 3.94 6.61 -15.02
C PHE A 404 3.49 8.04 -14.64
N ARG A 405 4.36 9.03 -14.82
CA ARG A 405 4.05 10.43 -14.52
C ARG A 405 2.90 10.96 -15.38
N TYR A 406 2.86 10.62 -16.68
CA TYR A 406 1.80 11.05 -17.58
C TYR A 406 0.48 10.36 -17.24
N MET A 407 0.52 9.04 -17.09
CA MET A 407 -0.64 8.19 -16.82
C MET A 407 -1.32 8.58 -15.51
N VAL A 408 -0.57 8.69 -14.41
CA VAL A 408 -1.13 9.02 -13.10
C VAL A 408 -1.79 10.40 -13.10
N HIS A 409 -1.15 11.41 -13.66
CA HIS A 409 -1.75 12.73 -13.76
C HIS A 409 -3.02 12.74 -14.63
N LYS A 410 -3.03 11.99 -15.74
CA LYS A 410 -4.20 11.87 -16.61
C LYS A 410 -5.37 11.18 -15.92
N ILE A 411 -5.10 10.09 -15.21
CA ILE A 411 -6.13 9.35 -14.46
C ILE A 411 -6.77 10.26 -13.41
N HIS A 412 -5.96 10.93 -12.57
CA HIS A 412 -6.49 11.78 -11.51
C HIS A 412 -7.19 13.04 -12.03
N ARG A 413 -6.82 13.53 -13.20
CA ARG A 413 -7.54 14.63 -13.83
C ARG A 413 -8.84 14.19 -14.53
N GLY A 414 -8.92 12.96 -14.97
CA GLY A 414 -10.10 12.26 -15.49
C GLY A 414 -11.13 13.13 -16.18
N ALA A 415 -12.25 13.38 -15.52
CA ALA A 415 -13.40 14.12 -16.03
C ALA A 415 -13.11 15.61 -16.38
N GLU A 416 -12.00 16.17 -15.92
CA GLU A 416 -11.60 17.54 -16.27
C GLU A 416 -10.77 17.63 -17.56
N LEU A 417 -10.46 16.49 -18.20
CA LEU A 417 -9.73 16.45 -19.46
C LEU A 417 -10.67 16.73 -20.63
N GLU A 418 -10.32 17.68 -21.50
CA GLU A 418 -11.10 17.98 -22.72
C GLU A 418 -11.21 16.80 -23.68
N THR A 419 -10.20 15.94 -23.74
CA THR A 419 -10.15 14.80 -24.68
C THR A 419 -10.24 13.45 -24.00
N GLY A 420 -10.46 13.42 -22.68
CA GLY A 420 -10.45 12.20 -21.90
C GLY A 420 -9.08 11.49 -21.87
N TYR A 421 -9.04 10.32 -21.25
CA TYR A 421 -7.87 9.45 -21.26
C TYR A 421 -8.30 7.98 -21.24
N THR A 422 -7.98 7.26 -22.32
CA THR A 422 -8.32 5.85 -22.48
C THR A 422 -7.09 5.07 -22.84
N VAL A 423 -6.89 3.91 -22.21
CA VAL A 423 -5.77 3.01 -22.50
C VAL A 423 -6.26 1.59 -22.75
N TYR A 424 -5.45 0.83 -23.44
CA TYR A 424 -5.67 -0.60 -23.62
C TYR A 424 -4.67 -1.40 -22.82
N GLY A 425 -5.17 -2.38 -22.07
CA GLY A 425 -4.40 -3.26 -21.21
C GLY A 425 -4.27 -4.68 -21.74
N TYR A 426 -4.02 -5.62 -20.83
CA TYR A 426 -3.85 -7.05 -21.16
C TYR A 426 -5.05 -7.60 -21.99
N ARG A 427 -4.74 -8.33 -23.07
CA ARG A 427 -5.71 -8.86 -24.02
C ARG A 427 -6.61 -7.79 -24.64
N SER A 428 -6.07 -6.59 -24.84
CA SER A 428 -6.80 -5.42 -25.38
C SER A 428 -8.01 -5.02 -24.53
N SER A 429 -7.96 -5.24 -23.22
CA SER A 429 -8.96 -4.71 -22.30
C SER A 429 -8.98 -3.17 -22.38
N PHE A 430 -10.17 -2.61 -22.47
CA PHE A 430 -10.36 -1.16 -22.57
C PHE A 430 -10.58 -0.54 -21.21
N HIS A 431 -9.83 0.51 -20.93
CA HIS A 431 -9.92 1.28 -19.69
C HIS A 431 -10.16 2.74 -20.03
N ASP A 432 -11.28 3.28 -19.56
CA ASP A 432 -11.65 4.69 -19.72
C ASP A 432 -11.61 5.40 -18.35
N TYR A 433 -10.78 6.43 -18.26
CA TYR A 433 -10.64 7.23 -17.06
C TYR A 433 -11.33 8.60 -17.17
N SER A 434 -12.13 8.82 -18.19
CA SER A 434 -12.77 10.11 -18.46
C SER A 434 -13.84 10.50 -17.43
N GLU A 435 -14.31 9.53 -16.65
CA GLU A 435 -15.30 9.72 -15.58
C GLU A 435 -14.68 9.80 -14.17
N VAL A 436 -13.35 9.73 -14.05
CA VAL A 436 -12.68 9.80 -12.76
C VAL A 436 -12.74 11.22 -12.20
N HIS A 437 -13.28 11.37 -11.01
CA HIS A 437 -13.33 12.62 -10.27
C HIS A 437 -12.33 12.58 -9.10
N TYR A 438 -11.34 13.45 -9.13
CA TYR A 438 -10.38 13.55 -8.03
C TYR A 438 -11.05 14.15 -6.78
N VAL A 439 -10.89 13.47 -5.65
CA VAL A 439 -11.58 13.85 -4.39
C VAL A 439 -10.89 14.98 -3.63
N GLY A 440 -9.68 15.38 -4.03
CA GLY A 440 -8.90 16.45 -3.41
C GLY A 440 -8.65 17.62 -4.35
N GLU A 441 -7.71 18.49 -3.99
CA GLU A 441 -7.27 19.62 -4.80
C GLU A 441 -6.14 19.18 -5.73
N LEU A 442 -6.37 19.13 -7.05
CA LEU A 442 -5.36 18.77 -8.05
C LEU A 442 -4.13 19.68 -8.05
N SER A 443 -4.25 20.89 -7.51
CA SER A 443 -3.13 21.82 -7.34
C SER A 443 -2.25 21.52 -6.12
N ASN A 444 -2.68 20.61 -5.24
CA ASN A 444 -1.89 20.15 -4.10
C ASN A 444 -0.88 19.09 -4.55
N CYS A 445 0.22 19.51 -5.14
CA CYS A 445 1.26 18.60 -5.63
C CYS A 445 1.92 17.80 -4.49
N GLU A 446 2.05 18.40 -3.31
CA GLU A 446 2.64 17.77 -2.12
C GLU A 446 1.79 16.61 -1.59
N GLY A 447 0.53 16.50 -2.00
CA GLY A 447 -0.32 15.35 -1.69
C GLY A 447 0.23 14.01 -2.22
N CYS A 448 1.09 14.04 -3.25
CA CYS A 448 1.73 12.88 -3.87
C CYS A 448 3.25 13.03 -3.94
N HIS A 449 3.74 14.22 -4.27
CA HIS A 449 5.18 14.49 -4.43
C HIS A 449 5.86 14.70 -3.09
N VAL A 450 7.14 14.37 -3.04
CA VAL A 450 8.03 14.71 -1.93
C VAL A 450 8.87 15.92 -2.33
N ASP A 451 9.24 16.73 -1.35
CA ASP A 451 10.18 17.83 -1.55
C ASP A 451 11.58 17.29 -1.86
N ASP A 452 12.25 17.90 -2.84
CA ASP A 452 13.67 17.63 -3.18
C ASP A 452 14.62 18.28 -2.16
#